data_3954dbb0af72a6aef55ef47222d983e5
#
_entry.id   3954dbb0af72a6aef55ef47222d983e5
#
_cell.length_a   1.000
_cell.length_b   1.000
_cell.length_c   1.000
_cell.angle_alpha   90.00
_cell.angle_beta   90.00
_cell.angle_gamma   90.00
#
_symmetry.space_group_name_H-M   'P 1'
#
loop_
_entity.id
_entity.type
_entity.pdbx_description
1 polymer ?
#
loop_
_entity_poly.entity_id
_entity_poly.type
_entity_poly.pdbx_seq_one_letter_code
_entity_poly.pdbx_strand_id
1 'polypeptide(L)'
;MYNVGFGDCYCLRDRKKSLLVDFGTNNSRIEGRPRREIFDLIISDLSTIECKNLLLTHFHMDHLSGLLYMMKNKDSSFDFGKIYLPDVFSEEKMSRTLVLLLLADLVKDSCLPSRQVSLFALIDALLERQTQTVELLSRGKIFEEKYQALWPDTDVTQRETDEVYNLLREKFPEIMDVLLDFSEKLRQIIWSMTAEGKVLSESNQKNIRAYVYEREFRRIKALPEFKELLTWLDRNQVNLRQFKHKISIVFQNARDGEVNLLFTGDVQPEHMQMIADNYDGKWPLYEHYWCIKVPHHGTQDHYFNFSEYEPENMMISNGIHFANSKTQSRELRTSPLYGGLFYIPDTHMYCSNCDCCDCYENGCSCKEADVISPSYYKDI
;
A
#
# COMPACT_ATOMS: atom_id res chain seq x y z
N MET A 1 -3.97 -8.38 -13.80
CA MET A 1 -2.74 -7.96 -13.08
C MET A 1 -1.74 -7.40 -14.07
N TYR A 2 -1.09 -6.28 -13.75
CA TYR A 2 0.04 -5.77 -14.54
C TYR A 2 1.37 -6.24 -13.94
N ASN A 3 2.33 -6.60 -14.79
CA ASN A 3 3.66 -6.89 -14.32
C ASN A 3 4.44 -5.56 -14.11
N VAL A 4 4.55 -5.16 -12.88
CA VAL A 4 5.32 -3.97 -12.45
C VAL A 4 6.63 -4.36 -11.75
N GLY A 5 7.04 -5.62 -11.83
CA GLY A 5 8.16 -6.15 -11.06
C GLY A 5 7.79 -6.27 -9.58
N PHE A 6 8.70 -5.88 -8.68
CA PHE A 6 8.41 -5.87 -7.24
C PHE A 6 7.55 -4.65 -6.89
N GLY A 7 6.25 -4.87 -6.83
CA GLY A 7 5.24 -3.86 -6.57
C GLY A 7 3.87 -4.35 -6.99
N ASP A 8 2.83 -3.63 -6.65
CA ASP A 8 1.44 -4.01 -6.88
C ASP A 8 0.76 -3.09 -7.91
N CYS A 9 0.03 -3.73 -8.85
CA CYS A 9 -0.80 -3.02 -9.81
C CYS A 9 -1.86 -3.99 -10.40
N TYR A 10 -3.09 -3.89 -9.92
CA TYR A 10 -4.19 -4.74 -10.36
C TYR A 10 -5.34 -3.88 -10.88
N CYS A 11 -5.96 -4.29 -11.97
CA CYS A 11 -7.09 -3.57 -12.54
C CYS A 11 -8.34 -4.47 -12.55
N LEU A 12 -9.32 -4.11 -11.75
CA LEU A 12 -10.64 -4.73 -11.73
C LEU A 12 -11.52 -3.98 -12.71
N ARG A 13 -11.92 -4.63 -13.81
CA ARG A 13 -12.69 -4.03 -14.89
C ARG A 13 -14.11 -4.55 -14.90
N ASP A 14 -15.05 -3.63 -15.08
CA ASP A 14 -16.44 -3.95 -15.35
C ASP A 14 -16.97 -3.04 -16.46
N ARG A 15 -16.98 -3.57 -17.69
CA ARG A 15 -17.42 -2.86 -18.90
C ARG A 15 -16.80 -1.47 -19.05
N LYS A 16 -17.43 -0.43 -18.45
CA LYS A 16 -17.02 0.98 -18.58
C LYS A 16 -16.30 1.54 -17.36
N LYS A 17 -16.26 0.79 -16.27
CA LYS A 17 -15.65 1.21 -15.01
C LYS A 17 -14.43 0.36 -14.69
N SER A 18 -13.45 0.94 -14.05
CA SER A 18 -12.32 0.20 -13.48
C SER A 18 -11.95 0.72 -12.12
N LEU A 19 -11.52 -0.21 -11.27
CA LEU A 19 -10.80 0.06 -10.04
C LEU A 19 -9.37 -0.43 -10.19
N LEU A 20 -8.42 0.49 -10.20
CA LEU A 20 -7.01 0.14 -10.10
C LEU A 20 -6.68 -0.04 -8.62
N VAL A 21 -6.16 -1.20 -8.24
CA VAL A 21 -5.70 -1.50 -6.89
C VAL A 21 -4.20 -1.42 -6.90
N ASP A 22 -3.68 -0.42 -6.20
CA ASP A 22 -2.28 0.00 -6.18
C ASP A 22 -1.72 0.36 -7.57
N PHE A 23 -0.69 1.16 -7.59
CA PHE A 23 0.01 1.53 -8.81
C PHE A 23 1.45 1.90 -8.47
N GLY A 24 2.30 0.87 -8.31
CA GLY A 24 3.67 1.12 -7.90
C GLY A 24 4.66 0.02 -8.18
N THR A 25 5.93 0.34 -8.03
CA THR A 25 7.05 -0.61 -8.07
C THR A 25 8.27 -0.05 -7.35
N ASN A 26 9.06 -0.93 -6.75
CA ASN A 26 10.39 -0.61 -6.23
C ASN A 26 11.49 -0.80 -7.29
N ASN A 27 11.21 -1.48 -8.40
CA ASN A 27 12.18 -1.70 -9.45
C ASN A 27 12.43 -0.43 -10.27
N SER A 28 13.68 -0.16 -10.61
CA SER A 28 14.04 0.89 -11.57
C SER A 28 13.87 0.44 -13.01
N ARG A 29 13.97 -0.87 -13.24
CA ARG A 29 13.77 -1.56 -14.52
C ARG A 29 12.97 -2.85 -14.30
N ILE A 30 12.12 -3.18 -15.24
CA ILE A 30 11.33 -4.41 -15.28
C ILE A 30 11.63 -5.06 -16.63
N GLU A 31 12.19 -6.27 -16.62
CA GLU A 31 12.64 -6.99 -17.83
C GLU A 31 13.45 -6.10 -18.79
N GLY A 32 14.40 -5.34 -18.26
CA GLY A 32 15.26 -4.45 -19.04
C GLY A 32 14.65 -3.09 -19.42
N ARG A 33 13.33 -2.91 -19.32
CA ARG A 33 12.65 -1.63 -19.60
C ARG A 33 12.68 -0.70 -18.38
N PRO A 34 12.96 0.59 -18.54
CA PRO A 34 12.80 1.57 -17.46
C PRO A 34 11.36 1.56 -16.92
N ARG A 35 11.20 1.64 -15.58
CA ARG A 35 9.87 1.65 -14.94
C ARG A 35 8.91 2.71 -15.50
N ARG A 36 9.43 3.87 -15.96
CA ARG A 36 8.62 4.93 -16.57
C ARG A 36 7.88 4.42 -17.82
N GLU A 37 8.52 3.63 -18.66
CA GLU A 37 7.91 3.07 -19.87
C GLU A 37 6.78 2.10 -19.51
N ILE A 38 6.94 1.34 -18.44
CA ILE A 38 5.89 0.45 -17.92
C ILE A 38 4.71 1.27 -17.41
N PHE A 39 4.97 2.34 -16.65
CA PHE A 39 3.90 3.22 -16.19
C PHE A 39 3.16 3.91 -17.35
N ASP A 40 3.88 4.36 -18.39
CA ASP A 40 3.27 4.95 -19.59
C ASP A 40 2.38 3.95 -20.33
N LEU A 41 2.79 2.69 -20.44
CA LEU A 41 1.97 1.62 -21.03
C LEU A 41 0.68 1.38 -20.23
N ILE A 42 0.77 1.30 -18.89
CA ILE A 42 -0.38 1.14 -18.01
C ILE A 42 -1.33 2.33 -18.14
N ILE A 43 -0.81 3.55 -18.11
CA ILE A 43 -1.60 4.78 -18.27
C ILE A 43 -2.28 4.79 -19.65
N SER A 44 -1.58 4.40 -20.72
CA SER A 44 -2.15 4.30 -22.06
C SER A 44 -3.30 3.31 -22.13
N ASP A 45 -3.14 2.14 -21.53
CA ASP A 45 -4.19 1.12 -21.47
C ASP A 45 -5.41 1.62 -20.66
N LEU A 46 -5.16 2.16 -19.48
CA LEU A 46 -6.23 2.74 -18.64
C LEU A 46 -6.92 3.93 -19.31
N SER A 47 -6.27 4.66 -20.21
CA SER A 47 -6.85 5.80 -20.92
C SER A 47 -8.02 5.41 -21.83
N THR A 48 -8.12 4.14 -22.18
CA THR A 48 -9.25 3.59 -22.98
C THR A 48 -10.52 3.41 -22.17
N ILE A 49 -10.47 3.52 -20.85
CA ILE A 49 -11.58 3.27 -19.92
C ILE A 49 -12.23 4.60 -19.53
N GLU A 50 -13.56 4.69 -19.54
CA GLU A 50 -14.30 5.93 -19.25
C GLU A 50 -14.19 6.35 -17.78
N CYS A 51 -14.47 5.45 -16.85
CA CYS A 51 -14.45 5.72 -15.42
C CYS A 51 -13.36 4.90 -14.73
N LYS A 52 -12.44 5.60 -14.10
CA LYS A 52 -11.24 5.03 -13.48
C LYS A 52 -11.13 5.52 -12.06
N ASN A 53 -11.10 4.60 -11.12
CA ASN A 53 -10.85 4.90 -9.72
C ASN A 53 -9.58 4.20 -9.27
N LEU A 54 -8.91 4.72 -8.25
CA LEU A 54 -7.69 4.14 -7.68
C LEU A 54 -7.92 3.81 -6.21
N LEU A 55 -7.53 2.63 -5.78
CA LEU A 55 -7.42 2.26 -4.38
C LEU A 55 -5.94 2.08 -4.05
N LEU A 56 -5.44 2.82 -3.08
CA LEU A 56 -4.12 2.58 -2.49
C LEU A 56 -4.31 1.80 -1.20
N THR A 57 -3.78 0.57 -1.16
CA THR A 57 -3.90 -0.28 0.02
C THR A 57 -3.16 0.32 1.21
N HIS A 58 -1.98 0.88 0.97
CA HIS A 58 -1.17 1.57 1.98
C HIS A 58 -0.10 2.48 1.34
N PHE A 59 0.80 3.07 2.14
CA PHE A 59 1.69 4.16 1.69
C PHE A 59 3.15 3.71 1.46
N HIS A 60 3.39 2.52 0.90
CA HIS A 60 4.71 2.14 0.43
C HIS A 60 4.92 2.49 -1.05
N MET A 61 6.19 2.70 -1.44
CA MET A 61 6.53 3.15 -2.80
C MET A 61 6.21 2.14 -3.89
N ASP A 62 6.25 0.86 -3.57
CA ASP A 62 5.87 -0.26 -4.43
C ASP A 62 4.36 -0.35 -4.71
N HIS A 63 3.55 0.45 -3.99
CA HIS A 63 2.11 0.59 -4.20
C HIS A 63 1.71 1.93 -4.78
N LEU A 64 2.55 2.98 -4.67
CA LEU A 64 2.13 4.33 -5.06
C LEU A 64 3.09 5.07 -6.03
N SER A 65 4.24 4.49 -6.37
CA SER A 65 5.24 5.20 -7.19
C SER A 65 4.77 5.53 -8.61
N GLY A 66 3.87 4.72 -9.19
CA GLY A 66 3.25 4.99 -10.48
C GLY A 66 2.26 6.15 -10.42
N LEU A 67 1.48 6.25 -9.34
CA LEU A 67 0.63 7.41 -9.10
C LEU A 67 1.47 8.70 -9.01
N LEU A 68 2.56 8.68 -8.24
CA LEU A 68 3.46 9.83 -8.12
C LEU A 68 4.13 10.19 -9.45
N TYR A 69 4.46 9.19 -10.26
CA TYR A 69 4.98 9.41 -11.61
C TYR A 69 3.95 10.12 -12.49
N MET A 70 2.73 9.59 -12.53
CA MET A 70 1.62 10.15 -13.30
C MET A 70 1.32 11.59 -12.88
N MET A 71 1.25 11.87 -11.59
CA MET A 71 0.92 13.20 -11.08
C MET A 71 1.99 14.25 -11.34
N LYS A 72 3.26 13.84 -11.44
CA LYS A 72 4.37 14.72 -11.84
C LYS A 72 4.40 15.01 -13.35
N ASN A 73 3.81 14.12 -14.15
CA ASN A 73 3.76 14.29 -15.59
C ASN A 73 2.54 15.14 -15.97
N LYS A 74 2.76 16.47 -16.03
CA LYS A 74 1.70 17.46 -16.27
C LYS A 74 1.05 17.37 -17.66
N ASP A 75 1.69 16.70 -18.61
CA ASP A 75 1.18 16.52 -19.97
C ASP A 75 0.14 15.39 -20.07
N SER A 76 -0.06 14.63 -19.00
CA SER A 76 -1.06 13.56 -18.96
C SER A 76 -2.45 14.15 -18.71
N SER A 77 -3.34 13.99 -19.69
CA SER A 77 -4.78 14.27 -19.55
C SER A 77 -5.51 13.18 -18.74
N PHE A 78 -4.77 12.17 -18.24
CA PHE A 78 -5.31 11.08 -17.49
C PHE A 78 -5.48 11.47 -16.01
N ASP A 79 -6.70 11.32 -15.49
CA ASP A 79 -7.02 11.49 -14.07
C ASP A 79 -7.91 10.36 -13.56
N PHE A 80 -7.77 10.04 -12.27
CA PHE A 80 -8.71 9.18 -11.57
C PHE A 80 -9.92 10.01 -11.10
N GLY A 81 -11.11 9.40 -11.12
CA GLY A 81 -12.33 10.03 -10.60
C GLY A 81 -12.31 10.08 -9.08
N LYS A 82 -12.02 8.94 -8.45
CA LYS A 82 -11.88 8.80 -6.99
C LYS A 82 -10.57 8.15 -6.62
N ILE A 83 -10.04 8.50 -5.46
CA ILE A 83 -8.91 7.82 -4.83
C ILE A 83 -9.35 7.33 -3.46
N TYR A 84 -9.29 6.02 -3.27
CA TYR A 84 -9.56 5.36 -2.00
C TYR A 84 -8.26 5.22 -1.21
N LEU A 85 -8.28 5.62 0.06
CA LEU A 85 -7.14 5.54 0.99
C LEU A 85 -7.56 4.83 2.28
N PRO A 86 -6.59 4.23 3.02
CA PRO A 86 -6.87 3.74 4.37
C PRO A 86 -7.36 4.88 5.26
N ASP A 87 -8.37 4.58 6.09
CA ASP A 87 -8.92 5.57 7.01
C ASP A 87 -8.01 5.80 8.22
N VAL A 88 -7.05 6.71 8.03
CA VAL A 88 -6.18 7.24 9.08
C VAL A 88 -6.32 8.77 9.21
N PHE A 89 -7.32 9.34 8.54
CA PHE A 89 -7.49 10.79 8.44
C PHE A 89 -8.86 11.30 8.93
N SER A 90 -9.87 10.44 9.09
CA SER A 90 -11.24 10.88 9.42
C SER A 90 -11.37 11.35 10.88
N GLU A 91 -10.77 10.64 11.82
CA GLU A 91 -10.94 10.90 13.24
C GLU A 91 -9.66 11.43 13.89
N GLU A 92 -9.81 12.36 14.84
CA GLU A 92 -8.69 12.93 15.60
C GLU A 92 -7.84 11.86 16.33
N LYS A 93 -8.51 10.79 16.82
CA LYS A 93 -7.82 9.67 17.46
C LYS A 93 -6.76 9.01 16.57
N MET A 94 -6.95 9.03 15.23
CA MET A 94 -6.01 8.48 14.27
C MET A 94 -4.76 9.35 14.05
N SER A 95 -4.70 10.56 14.59
CA SER A 95 -3.52 11.43 14.47
C SER A 95 -2.25 10.78 15.01
N ARG A 96 -2.33 9.93 16.03
CA ARG A 96 -1.19 9.19 16.57
C ARG A 96 -0.68 8.12 15.60
N THR A 97 -1.58 7.42 14.92
CA THR A 97 -1.22 6.50 13.83
C THR A 97 -0.47 7.26 12.74
N LEU A 98 -1.00 8.41 12.35
CA LEU A 98 -0.37 9.27 11.35
C LEU A 98 1.02 9.75 11.79
N VAL A 99 1.22 10.06 13.08
CA VAL A 99 2.54 10.38 13.65
C VAL A 99 3.53 9.24 13.42
N LEU A 100 3.15 7.98 13.69
CA LEU A 100 4.06 6.85 13.49
C LEU A 100 4.35 6.59 12.02
N LEU A 101 3.38 6.80 11.12
CA LEU A 101 3.61 6.73 9.67
C LEU A 101 4.60 7.80 9.20
N LEU A 102 4.47 9.03 9.70
CA LEU A 102 5.38 10.14 9.42
C LEU A 102 6.78 9.87 9.97
N LEU A 103 6.85 9.36 11.19
CA LEU A 103 8.12 8.98 11.82
C LEU A 103 8.82 7.87 11.03
N ALA A 104 8.08 6.87 10.55
CA ALA A 104 8.62 5.82 9.69
C ALA A 104 9.26 6.39 8.42
N ASP A 105 8.60 7.35 7.79
CA ASP A 105 9.13 8.04 6.61
C ASP A 105 10.36 8.89 6.93
N LEU A 106 10.33 9.61 8.04
CA LEU A 106 11.43 10.46 8.50
C LEU A 106 12.70 9.66 8.82
N VAL A 107 12.55 8.51 9.48
CA VAL A 107 13.65 7.59 9.79
C VAL A 107 14.24 7.00 8.50
N LYS A 108 13.39 6.58 7.58
CA LYS A 108 13.83 6.05 6.27
C LYS A 108 14.61 7.07 5.45
N ASP A 109 14.16 8.32 5.40
CA ASP A 109 14.82 9.41 4.70
C ASP A 109 16.19 9.74 5.30
N SER A 110 16.35 9.56 6.60
CA SER A 110 17.63 9.79 7.30
C SER A 110 18.69 8.74 6.97
N CYS A 111 18.25 7.52 6.69
CA CYS A 111 19.14 6.41 6.30
C CYS A 111 19.47 6.42 4.79
N LEU A 112 18.62 7.04 3.97
CA LEU A 112 18.70 7.01 2.50
C LEU A 112 18.35 8.39 1.91
N PRO A 113 19.27 9.35 1.92
CA PRO A 113 19.00 10.76 1.64
C PRO A 113 18.47 11.10 0.24
N SER A 114 18.35 10.16 -0.67
CA SER A 114 17.88 10.38 -2.04
C SER A 114 16.44 9.92 -2.32
N ARG A 115 15.70 9.43 -1.31
CA ARG A 115 14.35 8.88 -1.51
C ARG A 115 13.29 9.83 -0.95
N GLN A 116 12.32 10.17 -1.80
CA GLN A 116 11.14 10.93 -1.40
C GLN A 116 10.34 10.17 -0.32
N VAL A 117 9.89 10.91 0.66
CA VAL A 117 9.00 10.42 1.71
C VAL A 117 7.63 10.13 1.09
N SER A 118 7.13 8.91 1.26
CA SER A 118 5.99 8.39 0.49
C SER A 118 4.66 9.09 0.80
N LEU A 119 4.34 9.27 2.08
CA LEU A 119 3.07 9.88 2.49
C LEU A 119 2.98 11.35 2.05
N PHE A 120 4.07 12.09 2.14
CA PHE A 120 4.08 13.49 1.73
C PHE A 120 4.03 13.68 0.23
N ALA A 121 4.79 12.85 -0.48
CA ALA A 121 4.76 12.88 -1.93
C ALA A 121 3.33 12.61 -2.44
N LEU A 122 2.60 11.73 -1.76
CA LEU A 122 1.18 11.47 -2.03
C LEU A 122 0.33 12.71 -1.77
N ILE A 123 0.44 13.31 -0.58
CA ILE A 123 -0.38 14.48 -0.20
C ILE A 123 -0.10 15.66 -1.14
N ASP A 124 1.17 15.93 -1.45
CA ASP A 124 1.57 16.97 -2.37
C ASP A 124 0.99 16.73 -3.79
N ALA A 125 1.05 15.49 -4.24
CA ALA A 125 0.50 15.07 -5.51
C ALA A 125 -1.03 15.23 -5.57
N LEU A 126 -1.76 14.86 -4.53
CA LEU A 126 -3.21 15.04 -4.43
C LEU A 126 -3.60 16.53 -4.43
N LEU A 127 -2.86 17.36 -3.70
CA LEU A 127 -3.08 18.83 -3.67
C LEU A 127 -2.81 19.51 -5.02
N GLU A 128 -1.87 19.00 -5.81
CA GLU A 128 -1.58 19.60 -7.12
C GLU A 128 -2.72 19.40 -8.13
N ARG A 129 -3.43 18.30 -8.07
CA ARG A 129 -4.42 17.92 -9.08
C ARG A 129 -5.86 18.35 -8.78
N GLN A 130 -6.22 18.70 -7.56
CA GLN A 130 -7.50 19.28 -7.07
C GLN A 130 -8.85 18.72 -7.62
N THR A 131 -8.81 17.84 -8.61
CA THR A 131 -9.99 17.31 -9.33
C THR A 131 -10.50 15.99 -8.79
N GLN A 132 -9.77 15.40 -7.86
CA GLN A 132 -10.05 14.05 -7.38
C GLN A 132 -10.77 14.09 -6.03
N THR A 133 -11.78 13.26 -5.87
CA THR A 133 -12.42 13.02 -4.58
C THR A 133 -11.67 11.93 -3.84
N VAL A 134 -11.25 12.21 -2.62
CA VAL A 134 -10.68 11.21 -1.71
C VAL A 134 -11.81 10.55 -0.93
N GLU A 135 -11.77 9.22 -0.83
CA GLU A 135 -12.67 8.44 0.01
C GLU A 135 -11.84 7.56 0.96
N LEU A 136 -12.18 7.59 2.25
CA LEU A 136 -11.44 6.89 3.29
C LEU A 136 -12.11 5.56 3.61
N LEU A 137 -11.35 4.46 3.56
CA LEU A 137 -11.86 3.11 3.78
C LEU A 137 -11.38 2.54 5.10
N SER A 138 -12.34 2.08 5.88
CA SER A 138 -12.14 1.30 7.10
C SER A 138 -13.11 0.11 7.12
N ARG A 139 -12.89 -0.82 8.04
CA ARG A 139 -13.69 -2.04 8.20
C ARG A 139 -15.19 -1.75 8.13
N GLY A 140 -15.90 -2.49 7.29
CA GLY A 140 -17.34 -2.41 7.07
C GLY A 140 -17.77 -1.41 6.00
N LYS A 141 -16.91 -0.51 5.52
CA LYS A 141 -17.28 0.40 4.44
C LYS A 141 -17.45 -0.34 3.11
N ILE A 142 -18.55 -0.04 2.43
CA ILE A 142 -18.84 -0.50 1.07
C ILE A 142 -18.40 0.60 0.09
N PHE A 143 -17.67 0.22 -0.96
CA PHE A 143 -17.22 1.12 -2.00
C PHE A 143 -17.43 0.51 -3.39
N GLU A 144 -17.47 1.35 -4.42
CA GLU A 144 -17.83 0.96 -5.80
C GLU A 144 -19.17 0.18 -5.88
N GLU A 145 -20.02 0.24 -4.84
CA GLU A 145 -21.28 -0.53 -4.73
C GLU A 145 -21.09 -2.07 -4.77
N LYS A 146 -19.85 -2.54 -4.84
CA LYS A 146 -19.49 -3.94 -5.09
C LYS A 146 -18.58 -4.54 -4.04
N TYR A 147 -17.73 -3.75 -3.41
CA TYR A 147 -16.68 -4.22 -2.53
C TYR A 147 -16.90 -3.75 -1.11
N GLN A 148 -16.45 -4.55 -0.17
CA GLN A 148 -16.49 -4.25 1.26
C GLN A 148 -15.09 -4.31 1.85
N ALA A 149 -14.68 -3.23 2.50
CA ALA A 149 -13.44 -3.18 3.25
C ALA A 149 -13.56 -4.04 4.52
N LEU A 150 -12.62 -4.95 4.69
CA LEU A 150 -12.49 -5.81 5.87
C LEU A 150 -11.45 -5.28 6.85
N TRP A 151 -10.53 -4.43 6.38
CA TRP A 151 -9.45 -3.80 7.12
C TRP A 151 -9.05 -2.47 6.44
N PRO A 152 -8.49 -1.45 7.14
CA PRO A 152 -8.16 -1.43 8.57
C PRO A 152 -9.38 -1.28 9.48
N ASP A 153 -9.26 -1.84 10.69
CA ASP A 153 -10.13 -1.50 11.79
C ASP A 153 -9.50 -0.35 12.59
N THR A 154 -10.19 0.80 12.64
CA THR A 154 -9.62 2.02 13.23
C THR A 154 -9.38 1.88 14.73
N ASP A 155 -10.24 1.13 15.45
CA ASP A 155 -10.12 0.96 16.90
C ASP A 155 -8.97 -0.01 17.26
N VAL A 156 -8.79 -1.08 16.48
CA VAL A 156 -7.66 -2.01 16.66
C VAL A 156 -6.36 -1.30 16.32
N THR A 157 -6.29 -0.67 15.16
CA THR A 157 -5.10 0.07 14.69
C THR A 157 -4.69 1.15 15.68
N GLN A 158 -5.65 1.88 16.24
CA GLN A 158 -5.37 2.90 17.24
C GLN A 158 -4.76 2.30 18.51
N ARG A 159 -5.36 1.24 19.07
CA ARG A 159 -4.83 0.61 20.30
C ARG A 159 -3.38 0.16 20.14
N GLU A 160 -3.07 -0.52 19.04
CA GLU A 160 -1.71 -0.97 18.75
C GLU A 160 -0.74 0.21 18.53
N THR A 161 -1.22 1.30 17.98
CA THR A 161 -0.45 2.53 17.77
C THR A 161 -0.19 3.24 19.08
N ASP A 162 -1.19 3.35 19.94
CA ASP A 162 -1.11 4.09 21.20
C ASP A 162 -0.02 3.55 22.13
N GLU A 163 0.21 2.24 22.16
CA GLU A 163 1.28 1.63 22.96
C GLU A 163 2.65 2.18 22.56
N VAL A 164 2.96 2.14 21.27
CA VAL A 164 4.25 2.60 20.76
C VAL A 164 4.35 4.13 20.78
N TYR A 165 3.28 4.84 20.44
CA TYR A 165 3.23 6.29 20.49
C TYR A 165 3.52 6.82 21.91
N ASN A 166 2.86 6.28 22.94
CA ASN A 166 3.03 6.72 24.32
C ASN A 166 4.46 6.47 24.82
N LEU A 167 5.05 5.32 24.49
CA LEU A 167 6.43 5.01 24.82
C LEU A 167 7.42 6.00 24.17
N LEU A 168 7.21 6.33 22.89
CA LEU A 168 8.05 7.30 22.18
C LEU A 168 7.86 8.71 22.73
N ARG A 169 6.63 9.11 23.04
CA ARG A 169 6.32 10.43 23.57
C ARG A 169 6.92 10.65 24.97
N GLU A 170 6.94 9.63 25.81
CA GLU A 170 7.60 9.70 27.13
C GLU A 170 9.11 9.97 26.98
N LYS A 171 9.75 9.36 25.97
CA LYS A 171 11.21 9.46 25.76
C LYS A 171 11.65 10.65 24.92
N PHE A 172 10.85 11.05 23.95
CA PHE A 172 11.18 12.04 22.92
C PHE A 172 10.03 13.06 22.75
N PRO A 173 9.65 13.77 23.83
CA PRO A 173 8.44 14.60 23.82
C PRO A 173 8.48 15.71 22.77
N GLU A 174 9.62 16.40 22.59
CA GLU A 174 9.72 17.50 21.62
C GLU A 174 9.47 17.04 20.19
N ILE A 175 10.03 15.90 19.80
CA ILE A 175 9.84 15.33 18.46
C ILE A 175 8.39 14.91 18.27
N MET A 176 7.83 14.20 19.26
CA MET A 176 6.49 13.65 19.16
C MET A 176 5.42 14.74 19.16
N ASP A 177 5.59 15.82 19.91
CA ASP A 177 4.66 16.95 19.92
C ASP A 177 4.70 17.72 18.59
N VAL A 178 5.88 17.91 17.99
CA VAL A 178 5.99 18.52 16.64
C VAL A 178 5.35 17.65 15.59
N LEU A 179 5.55 16.33 15.66
CA LEU A 179 4.93 15.40 14.72
C LEU A 179 3.41 15.33 14.91
N LEU A 180 2.91 15.44 16.13
CA LEU A 180 1.46 15.43 16.40
C LEU A 180 0.78 16.67 15.82
N ASP A 181 1.30 17.87 16.08
CA ASP A 181 0.79 19.12 15.48
C ASP A 181 0.79 19.07 13.96
N PHE A 182 1.83 18.46 13.41
CA PHE A 182 1.94 18.31 11.96
C PHE A 182 0.99 17.25 11.39
N SER A 183 0.83 16.12 12.06
CA SER A 183 -0.12 15.07 11.65
C SER A 183 -1.55 15.57 11.64
N GLU A 184 -1.93 16.40 12.61
CA GLU A 184 -3.26 17.00 12.66
C GLU A 184 -3.52 17.93 11.47
N LYS A 185 -2.53 18.73 11.08
CA LYS A 185 -2.64 19.58 9.88
C LYS A 185 -2.80 18.75 8.61
N LEU A 186 -2.06 17.66 8.46
CA LEU A 186 -2.18 16.76 7.33
C LEU A 186 -3.55 16.06 7.30
N ARG A 187 -4.01 15.61 8.46
CA ARG A 187 -5.33 15.01 8.62
C ARG A 187 -6.42 15.94 8.11
N GLN A 188 -6.41 17.20 8.55
CA GLN A 188 -7.37 18.22 8.12
C GLN A 188 -7.33 18.46 6.61
N ILE A 189 -6.15 18.43 5.99
CA ILE A 189 -6.00 18.59 4.55
C ILE A 189 -6.67 17.44 3.80
N ILE A 190 -6.32 16.21 4.13
CA ILE A 190 -6.88 15.03 3.46
C ILE A 190 -8.39 14.97 3.70
N TRP A 191 -8.83 15.23 4.94
CA TRP A 191 -10.25 15.30 5.26
C TRP A 191 -10.99 16.33 4.40
N SER A 192 -10.39 17.48 4.12
CA SER A 192 -11.00 18.51 3.27
C SER A 192 -11.17 18.09 1.81
N MET A 193 -10.48 17.06 1.36
CA MET A 193 -10.61 16.49 0.01
C MET A 193 -11.70 15.41 -0.07
N THR A 194 -12.26 14.98 1.07
CA THR A 194 -13.37 14.04 1.09
C THR A 194 -14.69 14.77 0.84
N ALA A 195 -15.72 14.03 0.43
CA ALA A 195 -17.06 14.58 0.24
C ALA A 195 -17.68 15.11 1.55
N GLU A 196 -17.24 14.59 2.69
CA GLU A 196 -17.71 14.99 4.03
C GLU A 196 -16.94 16.19 4.59
N GLY A 197 -15.76 16.48 4.02
CA GLY A 197 -14.87 17.54 4.47
C GLY A 197 -15.31 18.93 4.04
N LYS A 198 -15.00 19.95 4.86
CA LYS A 198 -15.16 21.34 4.47
C LYS A 198 -14.02 21.76 3.57
N VAL A 199 -14.34 22.37 2.42
CA VAL A 199 -13.33 22.87 1.48
C VAL A 199 -12.42 23.87 2.18
N LEU A 200 -11.13 23.60 2.20
CA LEU A 200 -10.14 24.57 2.67
C LEU A 200 -9.97 25.70 1.65
N SER A 201 -9.79 26.93 2.15
CA SER A 201 -9.51 28.06 1.27
C SER A 201 -8.19 27.85 0.50
N GLU A 202 -8.11 28.36 -0.73
CA GLU A 202 -6.89 28.27 -1.58
C GLU A 202 -5.63 28.81 -0.86
N SER A 203 -5.78 29.82 0.01
CA SER A 203 -4.65 30.36 0.79
C SER A 203 -4.13 29.34 1.81
N ASN A 204 -5.00 28.56 2.44
CA ASN A 204 -4.61 27.51 3.37
C ASN A 204 -3.95 26.34 2.62
N GLN A 205 -4.45 25.96 1.45
CA GLN A 205 -3.86 24.91 0.63
C GLN A 205 -2.44 25.29 0.16
N LYS A 206 -2.22 26.54 -0.30
CA LYS A 206 -0.89 27.01 -0.73
C LYS A 206 0.13 27.09 0.42
N ASN A 207 -0.31 27.44 1.62
CA ASN A 207 0.58 27.55 2.78
C ASN A 207 1.02 26.19 3.35
N ILE A 208 0.36 25.10 2.97
CA ILE A 208 0.61 23.76 3.50
C ILE A 208 1.51 22.95 2.53
N ARG A 209 1.62 23.36 1.26
CA ARG A 209 2.47 22.69 0.25
C ARG A 209 3.93 22.63 0.66
N ALA A 210 4.68 21.78 0.02
CA ALA A 210 6.10 21.41 0.15
C ALA A 210 6.97 22.24 1.13
N TYR A 211 6.72 23.56 1.24
CA TYR A 211 7.51 24.46 2.08
C TYR A 211 7.37 24.18 3.59
N VAL A 212 6.15 23.92 4.06
CA VAL A 212 5.88 23.63 5.48
C VAL A 212 6.50 22.30 5.87
N TYR A 213 6.40 21.33 4.98
CA TYR A 213 6.93 20.00 5.17
C TYR A 213 8.46 19.97 5.30
N GLU A 214 9.17 20.46 4.29
CA GLU A 214 10.63 20.48 4.34
C GLU A 214 11.15 21.26 5.56
N ARG A 215 10.47 22.34 5.92
CA ARG A 215 10.83 23.14 7.11
C ARG A 215 10.68 22.35 8.40
N GLU A 216 9.53 21.71 8.64
CA GLU A 216 9.27 20.97 9.88
C GLU A 216 10.14 19.72 9.97
N PHE A 217 10.37 19.02 8.87
CA PHE A 217 11.29 17.86 8.86
C PHE A 217 12.76 18.26 9.08
N ARG A 218 13.21 19.35 8.48
CA ARG A 218 14.56 19.90 8.78
C ARG A 218 14.66 20.30 10.24
N ARG A 219 13.61 20.89 10.79
CA ARG A 219 13.55 21.25 12.22
C ARG A 219 13.66 20.02 13.11
N ILE A 220 12.85 18.97 12.85
CA ILE A 220 12.90 17.72 13.62
C ILE A 220 14.29 17.08 13.52
N LYS A 221 14.85 16.97 12.33
CA LYS A 221 16.21 16.41 12.11
C LYS A 221 17.30 17.21 12.78
N ALA A 222 17.09 18.50 13.02
CA ALA A 222 18.03 19.38 13.72
C ALA A 222 17.93 19.29 15.26
N LEU A 223 16.88 18.68 15.80
CA LEU A 223 16.73 18.47 17.23
C LEU A 223 17.82 17.51 17.75
N PRO A 224 18.49 17.82 18.86
CA PRO A 224 19.48 16.92 19.47
C PRO A 224 18.91 15.51 19.72
N GLU A 225 17.66 15.44 20.18
CA GLU A 225 16.93 14.20 20.45
C GLU A 225 16.75 13.29 19.22
N PHE A 226 16.80 13.84 17.99
CA PHE A 226 16.55 13.04 16.80
C PHE A 226 17.59 11.93 16.59
N LYS A 227 18.85 12.23 16.87
CA LYS A 227 19.92 11.22 16.81
C LYS A 227 19.78 10.16 17.89
N GLU A 228 19.32 10.57 19.07
CA GLU A 228 19.05 9.67 20.18
C GLU A 228 17.86 8.76 19.86
N LEU A 229 16.81 9.32 19.27
CA LEU A 229 15.66 8.56 18.77
C LEU A 229 16.07 7.46 17.77
N LEU A 230 16.87 7.81 16.76
CA LEU A 230 17.35 6.82 15.78
C LEU A 230 18.13 5.68 16.47
N THR A 231 19.02 6.03 17.40
CA THR A 231 19.79 5.04 18.16
C THR A 231 18.91 4.18 19.05
N TRP A 232 17.88 4.77 19.63
CA TRP A 232 16.94 4.06 20.50
C TRP A 232 16.06 3.09 19.69
N LEU A 233 15.54 3.51 18.54
CA LEU A 233 14.75 2.66 17.63
C LEU A 233 15.53 1.43 17.19
N ASP A 234 16.80 1.62 16.81
CA ASP A 234 17.70 0.54 16.42
C ASP A 234 17.95 -0.44 17.57
N ARG A 235 18.33 0.06 18.75
CA ARG A 235 18.60 -0.78 19.93
C ARG A 235 17.38 -1.58 20.40
N ASN A 236 16.18 -1.03 20.29
CA ASN A 236 14.95 -1.67 20.72
C ASN A 236 14.26 -2.44 19.59
N GLN A 237 14.90 -2.52 18.42
CA GLN A 237 14.37 -3.23 17.24
C GLN A 237 12.95 -2.79 16.85
N VAL A 238 12.61 -1.52 17.08
CA VAL A 238 11.28 -0.99 16.73
C VAL A 238 11.18 -0.81 15.23
N ASN A 239 10.40 -1.67 14.59
CA ASN A 239 10.18 -1.62 13.16
C ASN A 239 9.00 -0.72 12.79
N LEU A 240 9.25 0.58 12.66
CA LEU A 240 8.21 1.54 12.29
C LEU A 240 7.56 1.27 10.92
N ARG A 241 8.23 0.54 10.03
CA ARG A 241 7.68 0.23 8.69
C ARG A 241 6.43 -0.65 8.78
N GLN A 242 6.33 -1.49 9.81
CA GLN A 242 5.18 -2.37 10.02
C GLN A 242 3.88 -1.57 10.22
N PHE A 243 3.94 -0.34 10.71
CA PHE A 243 2.74 0.50 10.86
C PHE A 243 2.06 0.80 9.52
N LYS A 244 2.80 0.82 8.41
CA LYS A 244 2.20 0.98 7.08
C LYS A 244 1.43 -0.27 6.65
N HIS A 245 1.88 -1.46 7.05
CA HIS A 245 1.15 -2.70 6.78
C HIS A 245 -0.07 -2.86 7.69
N LYS A 246 -0.01 -2.34 8.93
CA LYS A 246 -1.15 -2.36 9.87
C LYS A 246 -2.39 -1.63 9.34
N ILE A 247 -2.20 -0.67 8.44
CA ILE A 247 -3.30 0.08 7.82
C ILE A 247 -3.64 -0.42 6.41
N SER A 248 -3.02 -1.50 5.95
CA SER A 248 -3.20 -1.98 4.58
C SER A 248 -4.63 -2.45 4.34
N ILE A 249 -5.32 -1.85 3.36
CA ILE A 249 -6.69 -2.20 3.06
C ILE A 249 -6.78 -3.65 2.61
N VAL A 250 -7.67 -4.40 3.27
CA VAL A 250 -8.16 -5.71 2.85
C VAL A 250 -9.62 -5.54 2.44
N PHE A 251 -10.01 -6.10 1.31
CA PHE A 251 -11.39 -6.03 0.86
C PHE A 251 -11.81 -7.29 0.10
N GLN A 252 -13.11 -7.54 0.08
CA GLN A 252 -13.76 -8.60 -0.70
C GLN A 252 -14.99 -8.04 -1.41
N ASN A 253 -15.69 -8.87 -2.19
CA ASN A 253 -17.01 -8.52 -2.67
C ASN A 253 -17.95 -8.22 -1.50
N ALA A 254 -18.86 -7.24 -1.66
CA ALA A 254 -19.82 -6.87 -0.62
C ALA A 254 -20.94 -7.93 -0.43
N ARG A 255 -21.08 -8.83 -1.39
CA ARG A 255 -22.05 -9.93 -1.34
C ARG A 255 -21.38 -11.18 -1.89
N ASP A 256 -21.66 -12.31 -1.26
CA ASP A 256 -21.25 -13.63 -1.73
C ASP A 256 -21.86 -13.95 -3.09
N GLY A 257 -21.11 -14.59 -3.96
CA GLY A 257 -21.50 -14.91 -5.32
C GLY A 257 -20.57 -15.92 -6.00
N GLU A 258 -20.74 -16.15 -7.29
CA GLU A 258 -19.90 -17.08 -8.06
C GLU A 258 -18.47 -16.57 -8.30
N VAL A 259 -18.28 -15.25 -8.36
CA VAL A 259 -16.99 -14.62 -8.61
C VAL A 259 -16.60 -13.76 -7.41
N ASN A 260 -16.17 -14.40 -6.34
CA ASN A 260 -15.68 -13.72 -5.16
C ASN A 260 -14.21 -13.38 -5.30
N LEU A 261 -13.84 -12.16 -4.92
CA LEU A 261 -12.48 -11.66 -4.90
C LEU A 261 -12.07 -11.34 -3.46
N LEU A 262 -10.84 -11.67 -3.10
CA LEU A 262 -10.20 -11.21 -1.85
C LEU A 262 -8.88 -10.54 -2.18
N PHE A 263 -8.77 -9.27 -1.86
CA PHE A 263 -7.55 -8.47 -1.96
C PHE A 263 -7.02 -8.17 -0.58
N THR A 264 -5.82 -8.61 -0.29
CA THR A 264 -5.25 -8.58 1.06
C THR A 264 -4.23 -7.45 1.28
N GLY A 265 -3.88 -6.70 0.23
CA GLY A 265 -2.80 -5.70 0.31
C GLY A 265 -1.53 -6.32 0.90
N ASP A 266 -0.94 -5.63 1.86
CA ASP A 266 0.23 -6.09 2.61
C ASP A 266 -0.11 -6.31 4.09
N VAL A 267 -1.32 -6.80 4.35
CA VAL A 267 -1.80 -7.06 5.71
C VAL A 267 -0.88 -8.02 6.46
N GLN A 268 -0.68 -7.78 7.75
CA GLN A 268 0.10 -8.66 8.62
C GLN A 268 -0.68 -9.95 8.95
N PRO A 269 0.01 -11.08 9.20
CA PRO A 269 -0.65 -12.36 9.47
C PRO A 269 -1.62 -12.32 10.64
N GLU A 270 -1.28 -11.60 11.71
CA GLU A 270 -2.16 -11.44 12.88
C GLU A 270 -3.47 -10.73 12.54
N HIS A 271 -3.42 -9.71 11.69
CA HIS A 271 -4.63 -9.01 11.26
C HIS A 271 -5.44 -9.85 10.25
N MET A 272 -4.75 -10.58 9.38
CA MET A 272 -5.42 -11.53 8.48
C MET A 272 -6.14 -12.62 9.27
N GLN A 273 -5.51 -13.13 10.35
CA GLN A 273 -6.15 -14.11 11.26
C GLN A 273 -7.36 -13.51 11.96
N MET A 274 -7.29 -12.27 12.46
CA MET A 274 -8.46 -11.59 13.05
C MET A 274 -9.63 -11.49 12.06
N ILE A 275 -9.33 -11.14 10.79
CA ILE A 275 -10.35 -11.09 9.73
C ILE A 275 -10.96 -12.47 9.50
N ALA A 276 -10.12 -13.51 9.41
CA ALA A 276 -10.54 -14.88 9.19
C ALA A 276 -11.40 -15.41 10.34
N ASP A 277 -11.02 -15.12 11.59
CA ASP A 277 -11.78 -15.48 12.78
C ASP A 277 -13.09 -14.70 12.92
N ASN A 278 -13.33 -13.72 12.03
CA ASN A 278 -14.47 -12.80 12.12
C ASN A 278 -14.65 -12.24 13.54
N TYR A 279 -13.56 -11.70 14.10
CA TYR A 279 -13.40 -11.33 15.52
C TYR A 279 -14.51 -10.45 16.11
N ASP A 280 -15.24 -9.70 15.30
CA ASP A 280 -16.37 -8.85 15.70
C ASP A 280 -17.73 -9.41 15.27
N GLY A 281 -17.76 -10.58 14.62
CA GLY A 281 -18.97 -11.29 14.21
C GLY A 281 -19.76 -10.63 13.09
N LYS A 282 -19.19 -9.65 12.37
CA LYS A 282 -19.98 -8.81 11.43
C LYS A 282 -19.75 -9.14 9.96
N TRP A 283 -18.51 -9.37 9.57
CA TRP A 283 -18.13 -9.50 8.15
C TRP A 283 -17.20 -10.70 7.94
N PRO A 284 -17.76 -11.92 7.82
CA PRO A 284 -16.98 -13.13 7.62
C PRO A 284 -16.34 -13.14 6.24
N LEU A 285 -15.24 -13.88 6.11
CA LEU A 285 -14.77 -14.32 4.80
C LEU A 285 -15.75 -15.33 4.22
N TYR A 286 -15.79 -15.42 2.89
CA TYR A 286 -16.59 -16.42 2.18
C TYR A 286 -15.88 -17.78 2.18
N GLU A 287 -16.63 -18.86 1.98
CA GLU A 287 -16.07 -20.21 1.92
C GLU A 287 -15.29 -20.45 0.63
N HIS A 288 -15.65 -19.73 -0.45
CA HIS A 288 -15.07 -19.90 -1.78
C HIS A 288 -14.68 -18.56 -2.39
N TYR A 289 -13.48 -18.50 -2.99
CA TYR A 289 -13.01 -17.36 -3.75
C TYR A 289 -12.58 -17.76 -5.16
N TRP A 290 -13.15 -17.07 -6.15
CA TRP A 290 -12.66 -17.19 -7.52
C TRP A 290 -11.21 -16.69 -7.64
N CYS A 291 -10.82 -15.64 -6.90
CA CYS A 291 -9.43 -15.17 -6.89
C CYS A 291 -9.03 -14.50 -5.58
N ILE A 292 -7.85 -14.87 -5.08
CA ILE A 292 -7.20 -14.25 -3.92
C ILE A 292 -5.88 -13.60 -4.35
N LYS A 293 -5.70 -12.29 -4.08
CA LYS A 293 -4.38 -11.66 -4.09
C LYS A 293 -3.70 -11.96 -2.76
N VAL A 294 -2.56 -12.65 -2.80
CA VAL A 294 -1.82 -13.02 -1.58
C VAL A 294 -1.17 -11.79 -0.92
N PRO A 295 -0.99 -11.79 0.42
CA PRO A 295 -0.40 -10.67 1.14
C PRO A 295 1.06 -10.42 0.74
N HIS A 296 1.45 -9.14 0.71
CA HIS A 296 2.83 -8.65 0.69
C HIS A 296 3.73 -9.41 -0.30
N HIS A 297 3.32 -9.47 -1.56
CA HIS A 297 4.05 -10.14 -2.65
C HIS A 297 4.34 -11.64 -2.39
N GLY A 298 3.62 -12.27 -1.48
CA GLY A 298 3.81 -13.67 -1.09
C GLY A 298 5.00 -13.90 -0.15
N THR A 299 5.46 -12.92 0.64
CA THR A 299 6.59 -13.07 1.57
C THR A 299 6.24 -13.97 2.75
N GLN A 300 7.24 -14.72 3.25
CA GLN A 300 7.06 -15.67 4.35
C GLN A 300 6.52 -15.00 5.64
N ASP A 301 6.99 -13.82 5.94
CA ASP A 301 6.59 -13.04 7.12
C ASP A 301 5.14 -12.53 7.06
N HIS A 302 4.49 -12.65 5.91
CA HIS A 302 3.07 -12.31 5.71
C HIS A 302 2.26 -13.54 5.28
N TYR A 303 2.80 -14.74 5.51
CA TYR A 303 2.11 -15.97 5.19
C TYR A 303 0.82 -16.13 5.99
N PHE A 304 -0.24 -16.50 5.28
CA PHE A 304 -1.51 -16.94 5.82
C PHE A 304 -2.01 -18.12 4.98
N ASN A 305 -2.57 -19.14 5.63
CA ASN A 305 -3.08 -20.31 4.93
C ASN A 305 -4.49 -20.04 4.40
N PHE A 306 -4.64 -20.00 3.08
CA PHE A 306 -5.91 -19.77 2.41
C PHE A 306 -6.62 -21.07 1.98
N SER A 307 -6.12 -22.26 2.32
CA SER A 307 -6.69 -23.53 1.84
C SER A 307 -8.15 -23.76 2.26
N GLU A 308 -8.56 -23.20 3.41
CA GLU A 308 -9.95 -23.31 3.90
C GLU A 308 -10.96 -22.46 3.09
N TYR A 309 -10.46 -21.57 2.22
CA TYR A 309 -11.28 -20.64 1.42
C TYR A 309 -11.38 -21.07 -0.05
N GLU A 310 -10.97 -22.28 -0.38
CA GLU A 310 -11.07 -22.93 -1.69
C GLU A 310 -10.83 -21.97 -2.87
N PRO A 311 -9.66 -21.29 -2.96
CA PRO A 311 -9.41 -20.36 -4.06
C PRO A 311 -9.22 -21.11 -5.37
N GLU A 312 -9.92 -20.69 -6.45
CA GLU A 312 -9.65 -21.17 -7.79
C GLU A 312 -8.37 -20.57 -8.35
N ASN A 313 -8.12 -19.31 -8.06
CA ASN A 313 -6.99 -18.57 -8.55
C ASN A 313 -6.30 -17.80 -7.42
N MET A 314 -4.98 -17.72 -7.48
CA MET A 314 -4.18 -16.88 -6.59
C MET A 314 -3.24 -15.98 -7.39
N MET A 315 -3.12 -14.71 -6.99
CA MET A 315 -2.24 -13.74 -7.64
C MET A 315 -1.09 -13.34 -6.72
N ILE A 316 0.13 -13.42 -7.25
CA ILE A 316 1.35 -13.00 -6.57
C ILE A 316 2.08 -11.97 -7.44
N SER A 317 2.15 -10.74 -6.99
CA SER A 317 2.95 -9.70 -7.62
C SER A 317 4.37 -9.74 -7.05
N ASN A 318 5.19 -10.63 -7.58
CA ASN A 318 6.54 -10.86 -7.13
C ASN A 318 7.53 -10.49 -8.24
N GLY A 319 8.26 -9.41 -8.06
CA GLY A 319 9.34 -9.02 -8.96
C GLY A 319 10.71 -9.32 -8.37
N ILE A 320 11.73 -9.47 -9.23
CA ILE A 320 13.11 -9.52 -8.74
C ILE A 320 13.43 -8.15 -8.16
N HIS A 321 13.60 -8.08 -6.86
CA HIS A 321 14.09 -6.87 -6.21
C HIS A 321 15.58 -6.72 -6.48
N PHE A 322 15.92 -6.15 -7.62
CA PHE A 322 17.30 -5.70 -7.85
C PHE A 322 17.54 -4.44 -7.03
N ALA A 323 17.84 -4.61 -5.77
CA ALA A 323 18.64 -3.60 -5.12
C ALA A 323 20.00 -3.59 -5.81
N ASN A 324 20.51 -2.41 -6.16
CA ASN A 324 21.76 -2.19 -6.90
C ASN A 324 23.02 -2.67 -6.16
N SER A 325 22.94 -3.53 -5.16
CA SER A 325 24.06 -4.15 -4.49
C SER A 325 24.07 -5.65 -4.76
N LYS A 326 25.21 -6.14 -5.21
CA LYS A 326 25.46 -7.58 -5.44
C LYS A 326 25.16 -8.45 -4.21
N THR A 327 25.23 -7.88 -3.02
CA THR A 327 24.93 -8.52 -1.72
C THR A 327 23.43 -8.62 -1.46
N GLN A 328 22.67 -7.58 -1.68
CA GLN A 328 21.22 -7.61 -1.46
C GLN A 328 20.47 -8.50 -2.47
N SER A 329 20.94 -8.58 -3.71
CA SER A 329 20.33 -9.50 -4.68
C SER A 329 20.52 -10.97 -4.28
N ARG A 330 21.55 -11.31 -3.49
CA ARG A 330 21.83 -12.66 -3.03
C ARG A 330 20.99 -13.03 -1.81
N GLU A 331 20.82 -12.10 -0.86
CA GLU A 331 19.95 -12.29 0.33
C GLU A 331 18.47 -12.36 -0.04
N LEU A 332 18.05 -11.56 -1.00
CA LEU A 332 16.66 -11.58 -1.49
C LEU A 332 16.37 -12.80 -2.38
N ARG A 333 17.38 -13.41 -3.01
CA ARG A 333 17.23 -14.69 -3.70
C ARG A 333 17.16 -15.89 -2.76
N THR A 334 17.67 -15.74 -1.54
CA THR A 334 17.63 -16.78 -0.49
C THR A 334 16.47 -16.57 0.49
N SER A 335 15.79 -15.44 0.45
CA SER A 335 14.50 -15.28 1.14
C SER A 335 13.54 -16.32 0.57
N PRO A 336 12.95 -17.19 1.40
CA PRO A 336 12.05 -18.24 0.92
C PRO A 336 10.87 -17.57 0.26
N LEU A 337 10.94 -17.52 -1.03
CA LEU A 337 9.97 -16.92 -1.90
C LEU A 337 8.89 -17.92 -2.13
N TYR A 338 7.91 -17.66 -1.63
CA TYR A 338 6.91 -16.79 -2.02
C TYR A 338 5.75 -17.56 -2.67
N GLY A 339 5.86 -18.14 -3.79
CA GLY A 339 4.82 -18.91 -4.43
C GLY A 339 4.63 -20.30 -3.82
N GLY A 340 5.73 -20.97 -3.43
CA GLY A 340 5.68 -22.32 -2.89
C GLY A 340 4.97 -22.43 -1.54
N LEU A 341 5.07 -21.40 -0.69
CA LEU A 341 4.36 -21.35 0.59
C LEU A 341 2.85 -21.22 0.42
N PHE A 342 2.42 -20.48 -0.61
CA PHE A 342 1.00 -20.24 -0.88
C PHE A 342 0.38 -21.29 -1.81
N TYR A 343 1.15 -22.30 -2.21
CA TYR A 343 0.62 -23.34 -3.10
C TYR A 343 -0.48 -24.14 -2.42
N ILE A 344 -1.63 -24.17 -3.06
CA ILE A 344 -2.76 -24.99 -2.71
C ILE A 344 -3.03 -25.93 -3.92
N PRO A 345 -3.14 -27.25 -3.70
CA PRO A 345 -3.49 -28.18 -4.78
C PRO A 345 -4.76 -27.73 -5.53
N ASP A 346 -4.77 -27.89 -6.83
CA ASP A 346 -5.88 -27.56 -7.74
C ASP A 346 -6.18 -26.05 -7.87
N THR A 347 -5.33 -25.19 -7.29
CA THR A 347 -5.42 -23.73 -7.43
C THR A 347 -4.49 -23.23 -8.53
N HIS A 348 -5.01 -22.38 -9.42
CA HIS A 348 -4.17 -21.75 -10.43
C HIS A 348 -3.41 -20.55 -9.87
N MET A 349 -2.08 -20.53 -10.09
CA MET A 349 -1.21 -19.45 -9.59
C MET A 349 -0.79 -18.50 -10.71
N TYR A 350 -1.06 -17.21 -10.55
CA TYR A 350 -0.57 -16.13 -11.42
C TYR A 350 0.58 -15.39 -10.71
N CYS A 351 1.78 -15.46 -11.27
CA CYS A 351 2.96 -14.81 -10.72
C CYS A 351 3.55 -13.83 -11.74
N SER A 352 3.88 -12.61 -11.30
CA SER A 352 4.55 -11.63 -12.16
C SER A 352 6.05 -11.92 -12.36
N ASN A 353 6.61 -12.91 -11.67
CA ASN A 353 8.00 -13.31 -11.81
C ASN A 353 8.16 -14.82 -11.63
N CYS A 354 8.21 -15.55 -12.74
CA CYS A 354 8.44 -16.99 -12.72
C CYS A 354 9.93 -17.40 -12.74
N ASP A 355 10.87 -16.47 -12.90
CA ASP A 355 12.31 -16.73 -12.83
C ASP A 355 12.84 -16.81 -11.39
N CYS A 356 11.97 -17.07 -10.45
CA CYS A 356 12.30 -17.29 -9.06
C CYS A 356 13.00 -18.65 -8.92
N CYS A 357 14.32 -18.65 -8.75
CA CYS A 357 15.12 -19.87 -8.62
C CYS A 357 14.64 -20.77 -7.48
N ASP A 358 14.19 -20.20 -6.36
CA ASP A 358 13.73 -20.98 -5.20
C ASP A 358 12.39 -21.67 -5.46
N CYS A 359 11.50 -21.06 -6.24
CA CYS A 359 10.29 -21.72 -6.73
C CYS A 359 10.64 -22.88 -7.66
N TYR A 360 11.68 -22.73 -8.46
CA TYR A 360 12.13 -23.75 -9.42
C TYR A 360 12.71 -24.98 -8.73
N GLU A 361 13.51 -24.77 -7.67
CA GLU A 361 14.21 -25.86 -6.97
C GLU A 361 13.28 -26.61 -5.99
N ASN A 362 12.31 -25.92 -5.39
CA ASN A 362 11.42 -26.47 -4.35
C ASN A 362 10.05 -26.96 -4.86
N GLY A 363 9.86 -27.06 -6.18
CA GLY A 363 8.64 -27.63 -6.74
C GLY A 363 7.41 -26.73 -6.69
N CYS A 364 7.61 -25.43 -6.59
CA CYS A 364 6.52 -24.46 -6.67
C CYS A 364 5.74 -24.60 -7.99
N SER A 365 4.41 -24.53 -7.91
CA SER A 365 3.52 -24.50 -9.08
C SER A 365 3.70 -23.27 -9.98
N CYS A 366 4.58 -22.33 -9.61
CA CYS A 366 4.97 -21.24 -10.51
C CYS A 366 5.51 -21.73 -11.86
N LYS A 367 5.91 -23.01 -11.97
CA LYS A 367 6.24 -23.65 -13.27
C LYS A 367 5.05 -23.70 -14.23
N GLU A 368 3.85 -23.69 -13.69
CA GLU A 368 2.59 -23.70 -14.44
C GLU A 368 1.92 -22.31 -14.44
N ALA A 369 2.50 -21.34 -13.68
CA ALA A 369 1.95 -20.00 -13.64
C ALA A 369 2.14 -19.31 -15.00
N ASP A 370 1.06 -18.75 -15.49
CA ASP A 370 1.12 -17.87 -16.63
C ASP A 370 1.93 -16.62 -16.33
N VAL A 371 3.09 -16.50 -16.98
CA VAL A 371 3.95 -15.33 -16.88
C VAL A 371 3.28 -14.15 -17.54
N ILE A 372 3.07 -13.10 -16.77
CA ILE A 372 2.53 -11.86 -17.30
C ILE A 372 3.71 -11.01 -17.79
N SER A 373 3.86 -10.92 -19.10
CA SER A 373 4.86 -10.02 -19.71
C SER A 373 4.59 -8.57 -19.32
N PRO A 374 5.62 -7.72 -19.12
CA PRO A 374 5.45 -6.28 -18.85
C PRO A 374 4.67 -5.52 -19.91
N SER A 375 4.55 -6.06 -21.11
CA SER A 375 3.81 -5.46 -22.21
C SER A 375 2.35 -5.92 -22.31
N TYR A 376 1.94 -6.84 -21.44
CA TYR A 376 0.59 -7.41 -21.48
C TYR A 376 0.04 -7.55 -20.06
N TYR A 377 -1.23 -7.26 -19.92
CA TYR A 377 -2.03 -7.72 -18.79
C TYR A 377 -2.67 -9.06 -19.19
N LYS A 378 -2.97 -9.87 -18.21
CA LYS A 378 -3.82 -11.03 -18.41
C LYS A 378 -5.21 -10.72 -17.85
N ASP A 379 -6.21 -10.83 -18.71
CA ASP A 379 -7.60 -10.88 -18.25
C ASP A 379 -7.78 -12.25 -17.58
N ILE A 380 -8.08 -12.23 -16.30
CA ILE A 380 -8.44 -13.41 -15.51
C ILE A 380 -9.95 -13.51 -15.53
#